data_973282ee60688e5240472d57f15fbbfc
#
_entry.id   973282ee60688e5240472d57f15fbbfc
#
_cell.length_a   1.000
_cell.length_b   1.000
_cell.length_c   1.000
_cell.angle_alpha   90.00
_cell.angle_beta   90.00
_cell.angle_gamma   90.00
#
_symmetry.space_group_name_H-M   'P 1'
#
loop_
_entity.id
_entity.type
_entity.pdbx_description
1 polymer ?
#
loop_
_entity_poly.entity_id
_entity_poly.type
_entity_poly.pdbx_seq_one_letter_code
_entity_poly.pdbx_strand_id
1 'polypeptide(L)'
;MRANFGIIAQLSIQTAIMTPLAKLLLLLSATTCLSAADKPNILLLYADDLGYGDVACYNPDRGKIATPHIDKLAAQGMRFTDAHSSSGVCSPSRYALLTGRYHWRSRLQKGIVGQWEKPLIAPDRLTLGSLAKQHGYRTACIGKWHLGWDWPIPADQAALFKANPKSGATTDAQREVWRDVFSKPIGGGPTARGFDLYFGTDVPNWPPFCFIDNDRTSGLPTEFLPSRLLENNQASNQGPALAGWKLEPILPAIGDRASSFITESAKDAGPFLLFFSLTSPHTPLAVNEEWKGKSGLGPYADFVMETDAVIGRVLAALDAGGEAANTLVVLTSDNGCAPYIGKAELEAKGHFPSGPWRGAKADAWEGGHRVPFIMRWPAVVKPGTVKDQLVHQADLMRTFAGILGVTLPDHAGEDSFNLLPLLKGGDQPVRANAVSASVQGVPALRDGTWKYIAAPGSGGWGKGGDQSQPVQLYQLADDPGETKNLASAMPEKVAEMKTLLENLITQGRSTPGARQKNDVPVTRYPATPRSKKK
;
A
#
# COMPACT_ATOMS: atom_id res chain seq x y z
N MET A 1 63.47 66.62 26.35
CA MET A 1 62.32 67.36 26.93
C MET A 1 61.09 66.45 26.95
N ARG A 2 60.58 66.32 28.15
CA ARG A 2 59.24 65.86 28.54
C ARG A 2 58.74 64.50 28.02
N ALA A 3 58.71 63.61 28.94
CA ALA A 3 57.89 62.53 29.35
C ALA A 3 56.38 62.71 29.13
N ASN A 4 55.71 61.61 28.84
CA ASN A 4 54.40 61.41 29.45
C ASN A 4 54.10 59.90 29.58
N PHE A 5 53.64 59.53 30.78
CA PHE A 5 53.22 58.22 31.25
C PHE A 5 51.86 57.89 30.71
N GLY A 6 51.61 56.61 30.34
CA GLY A 6 50.30 56.07 30.04
C GLY A 6 50.05 54.78 30.86
N ILE A 7 49.03 54.81 31.63
CA ILE A 7 48.59 53.86 32.67
C ILE A 7 48.13 52.52 32.05
N ILE A 8 48.66 51.41 32.53
CA ILE A 8 48.22 50.05 32.22
C ILE A 8 47.05 49.72 33.21
N ALA A 9 45.85 49.57 32.69
CA ALA A 9 44.73 49.03 33.45
C ALA A 9 44.70 47.51 33.37
N GLN A 10 44.91 46.83 34.50
CA GLN A 10 44.71 45.43 34.68
C GLN A 10 43.20 45.09 34.69
N LEU A 11 42.72 44.36 33.68
CA LEU A 11 41.41 43.70 33.74
C LEU A 11 41.59 42.34 34.39
N SER A 12 41.06 42.18 35.60
CA SER A 12 40.92 40.91 36.28
C SER A 12 39.69 40.15 35.72
N ILE A 13 39.98 39.00 35.05
CA ILE A 13 38.92 38.08 34.59
C ILE A 13 38.48 37.26 35.78
N GLN A 14 37.25 37.57 36.32
CA GLN A 14 36.56 36.68 37.23
C GLN A 14 35.94 35.50 36.47
N THR A 15 36.51 34.32 36.62
CA THR A 15 35.93 33.07 36.19
C THR A 15 34.76 32.74 37.09
N ALA A 16 33.54 32.96 36.63
CA ALA A 16 32.30 32.51 37.30
C ALA A 16 32.22 30.95 37.19
N ILE A 17 32.38 30.29 38.33
CA ILE A 17 32.17 28.84 38.49
C ILE A 17 30.68 28.60 38.46
N MET A 18 30.16 28.12 37.33
CA MET A 18 28.77 27.68 37.21
C MET A 18 28.54 26.40 38.03
N THR A 19 27.56 26.40 38.89
CA THR A 19 27.14 25.29 39.75
C THR A 19 26.64 24.08 38.92
N PRO A 20 26.74 22.84 39.42
CA PRO A 20 26.31 21.64 38.71
C PRO A 20 24.84 21.65 38.26
N LEU A 21 23.99 22.37 38.94
CA LEU A 21 22.57 22.53 38.60
C LEU A 21 22.32 23.32 37.34
N ALA A 22 23.14 24.31 37.02
CA ALA A 22 23.05 25.09 35.79
C ALA A 22 23.51 24.31 34.54
N LYS A 23 24.42 23.34 34.71
CA LYS A 23 24.83 22.40 33.66
C LYS A 23 23.78 21.34 33.37
N LEU A 24 22.98 20.95 34.36
CA LEU A 24 21.89 19.97 34.18
C LEU A 24 20.67 20.59 33.47
N LEU A 25 20.40 21.87 33.68
CA LEU A 25 19.30 22.58 33.00
C LEU A 25 19.60 22.93 31.52
N LEU A 26 20.87 23.02 31.11
CA LEU A 26 21.24 23.21 29.70
C LEU A 26 21.26 21.91 28.88
N LEU A 27 21.24 20.73 29.53
CA LEU A 27 21.18 19.41 28.85
C LEU A 27 19.74 18.90 28.62
N LEU A 28 18.73 19.58 29.16
CA LEU A 28 17.32 19.15 29.07
C LEU A 28 16.46 19.92 28.03
N SER A 29 17.04 20.77 27.19
CA SER A 29 16.26 21.59 26.25
C SER A 29 16.68 21.50 24.78
N ALA A 30 17.26 20.38 24.36
CA ALA A 30 17.49 20.09 22.94
C ALA A 30 16.55 19.00 22.40
N THR A 31 15.28 19.03 22.79
CA THR A 31 14.23 18.53 21.90
C THR A 31 14.05 19.59 20.82
N THR A 32 14.85 19.49 19.76
CA THR A 32 14.58 20.23 18.52
C THR A 32 13.23 19.74 18.01
N CYS A 33 12.15 20.43 18.35
CA CYS A 33 10.95 20.39 17.52
C CYS A 33 11.41 20.83 16.13
N LEU A 34 11.48 19.89 15.16
CA LEU A 34 11.61 20.27 13.76
C LEU A 34 10.53 21.32 13.48
N SER A 35 10.93 22.46 12.96
CA SER A 35 10.00 23.48 12.46
C SER A 35 9.09 22.85 11.41
N ALA A 36 7.87 23.35 11.24
CA ALA A 36 6.97 22.89 10.17
C ALA A 36 7.63 22.97 8.78
N ALA A 37 8.57 23.88 8.59
CA ALA A 37 9.39 24.06 7.39
C ALA A 37 10.43 22.93 7.18
N ASP A 38 10.72 22.10 8.18
CA ASP A 38 11.73 21.02 8.09
C ASP A 38 11.11 19.64 7.83
N LYS A 39 9.79 19.51 7.90
CA LYS A 39 9.09 18.23 7.65
C LYS A 39 8.84 18.06 6.14
N PRO A 40 9.23 16.91 5.55
CA PRO A 40 8.96 16.68 4.13
C PRO A 40 7.47 16.47 3.87
N ASN A 41 7.01 16.87 2.69
CA ASN A 41 5.76 16.35 2.15
C ASN A 41 5.87 14.86 1.88
N ILE A 42 4.75 14.16 1.89
CA ILE A 42 4.69 12.72 1.65
C ILE A 42 3.67 12.45 0.55
N LEU A 43 4.13 11.85 -0.55
CA LEU A 43 3.30 11.41 -1.67
C LEU A 43 3.42 9.89 -1.81
N LEU A 44 2.34 9.17 -1.50
CA LEU A 44 2.22 7.73 -1.70
C LEU A 44 1.47 7.45 -2.99
N LEU A 45 2.16 6.98 -4.01
CA LEU A 45 1.63 6.50 -5.28
C LEU A 45 1.39 4.98 -5.15
N TYR A 46 0.13 4.56 -5.06
CA TYR A 46 -0.24 3.18 -4.77
C TYR A 46 -1.08 2.60 -5.89
N ALA A 47 -0.44 1.81 -6.76
CA ALA A 47 -1.09 1.16 -7.89
C ALA A 47 -1.94 -0.03 -7.45
N ASP A 48 -2.88 -0.44 -8.30
CA ASP A 48 -3.83 -1.53 -8.09
C ASP A 48 -3.56 -2.63 -9.14
N ASP A 49 -3.04 -3.78 -8.73
CA ASP A 49 -2.66 -4.91 -9.58
C ASP A 49 -1.47 -4.64 -10.54
N LEU A 50 -0.58 -3.69 -10.26
CA LEU A 50 0.62 -3.47 -11.07
C LEU A 50 1.68 -4.52 -10.74
N GLY A 51 1.99 -5.36 -11.71
CA GLY A 51 2.99 -6.42 -11.55
C GLY A 51 4.42 -5.88 -11.41
N TYR A 52 5.28 -6.66 -10.76
CA TYR A 52 6.70 -6.34 -10.62
C TYR A 52 7.38 -6.12 -11.98
N GLY A 53 7.04 -6.97 -12.95
CA GLY A 53 7.64 -6.95 -14.29
C GLY A 53 6.96 -6.00 -15.28
N ASP A 54 5.89 -5.30 -14.88
CA ASP A 54 5.22 -4.31 -15.71
C ASP A 54 5.99 -2.98 -15.75
N VAL A 55 6.83 -2.73 -14.74
CA VAL A 55 7.69 -1.55 -14.66
C VAL A 55 9.04 -1.83 -15.31
N ALA A 56 9.39 -1.08 -16.36
CA ALA A 56 10.53 -1.41 -17.22
C ALA A 56 11.86 -1.47 -16.45
N CYS A 57 12.12 -0.57 -15.49
CA CYS A 57 13.36 -0.60 -14.69
C CYS A 57 13.48 -1.81 -13.74
N TYR A 58 12.41 -2.57 -13.49
CA TYR A 58 12.43 -3.81 -12.73
C TYR A 58 12.58 -5.06 -13.62
N ASN A 59 12.36 -4.93 -14.91
CA ASN A 59 12.35 -6.06 -15.85
C ASN A 59 12.98 -5.66 -17.20
N PRO A 60 14.24 -5.20 -17.20
CA PRO A 60 14.87 -4.61 -18.39
C PRO A 60 14.96 -5.58 -19.57
N ASP A 61 15.09 -6.90 -19.31
CA ASP A 61 15.26 -7.90 -20.35
C ASP A 61 13.93 -8.43 -20.90
N ARG A 62 12.88 -8.43 -20.07
CA ARG A 62 11.59 -9.11 -20.35
C ARG A 62 10.39 -8.19 -20.14
N GLY A 63 10.59 -6.90 -19.87
CA GLY A 63 9.57 -5.86 -19.80
C GLY A 63 9.47 -5.13 -21.13
N LYS A 64 8.28 -5.06 -21.72
CA LYS A 64 8.05 -4.40 -23.01
C LYS A 64 7.08 -3.21 -22.91
N ILE A 65 6.48 -2.98 -21.76
CA ILE A 65 5.60 -1.84 -21.53
C ILE A 65 6.47 -0.63 -21.20
N ALA A 66 6.23 0.50 -21.86
CA ALA A 66 6.93 1.73 -21.58
C ALA A 66 6.36 2.39 -20.31
N THR A 67 7.22 2.62 -19.31
CA THR A 67 6.87 3.29 -18.04
C THR A 67 7.84 4.45 -17.75
N PRO A 68 7.95 5.45 -18.66
CA PRO A 68 9.03 6.45 -18.59
C PRO A 68 8.97 7.34 -17.35
N HIS A 69 7.78 7.61 -16.79
CA HIS A 69 7.63 8.43 -15.59
C HIS A 69 8.04 7.67 -14.32
N ILE A 70 7.65 6.40 -14.21
CA ILE A 70 8.06 5.53 -13.10
C ILE A 70 9.57 5.24 -13.18
N ASP A 71 10.10 4.99 -14.37
CA ASP A 71 11.54 4.76 -14.57
C ASP A 71 12.37 6.01 -14.22
N LYS A 72 11.88 7.19 -14.58
CA LYS A 72 12.49 8.47 -14.17
C LYS A 72 12.47 8.62 -12.65
N LEU A 73 11.35 8.30 -11.99
CA LEU A 73 11.25 8.33 -10.53
C LEU A 73 12.28 7.38 -9.89
N ALA A 74 12.45 6.17 -10.42
CA ALA A 74 13.44 5.20 -9.97
C ALA A 74 14.88 5.72 -10.15
N ALA A 75 15.20 6.32 -11.31
CA ALA A 75 16.50 6.91 -11.60
C ALA A 75 16.82 8.09 -10.67
N GLN A 76 15.81 8.83 -10.23
CA GLN A 76 15.93 9.97 -9.30
C GLN A 76 15.91 9.56 -7.82
N GLY A 77 15.64 8.29 -7.51
CA GLY A 77 15.44 7.80 -6.15
C GLY A 77 16.20 6.50 -5.87
N MET A 78 15.62 5.71 -5.00
CA MET A 78 16.06 4.39 -4.58
C MET A 78 15.02 3.35 -4.97
N ARG A 79 15.47 2.27 -5.61
CA ARG A 79 14.66 1.13 -6.02
C ARG A 79 14.96 -0.07 -5.13
N PHE A 80 13.95 -0.64 -4.49
CA PHE A 80 14.06 -1.87 -3.72
C PHE A 80 13.67 -3.06 -4.60
N THR A 81 14.51 -4.08 -4.67
CA THR A 81 14.29 -5.27 -5.51
C THR A 81 13.66 -6.44 -4.76
N ASP A 82 13.64 -6.39 -3.42
CA ASP A 82 13.04 -7.40 -2.54
C ASP A 82 11.99 -6.79 -1.61
N ALA A 83 10.93 -6.22 -2.21
CA ALA A 83 9.86 -5.52 -1.52
C ALA A 83 8.52 -6.27 -1.63
N HIS A 84 7.79 -6.37 -0.51
CA HIS A 84 6.59 -7.19 -0.41
C HIS A 84 5.38 -6.46 0.12
N SER A 85 4.21 -6.80 -0.42
CA SER A 85 2.91 -6.50 0.17
C SER A 85 2.51 -7.58 1.18
N SER A 86 1.57 -7.24 2.08
CA SER A 86 1.09 -8.17 3.13
C SER A 86 0.24 -9.31 2.58
N SER A 87 -0.23 -9.21 1.36
CA SER A 87 -1.04 -10.23 0.71
C SER A 87 -0.93 -10.15 -0.80
N GLY A 88 -1.30 -11.23 -1.46
CA GLY A 88 -1.50 -11.27 -2.91
C GLY A 88 -2.80 -10.59 -3.37
N VAL A 89 -3.54 -9.86 -2.51
CA VAL A 89 -4.80 -9.16 -2.85
C VAL A 89 -4.95 -7.82 -2.12
N CYS A 90 -5.85 -6.97 -2.63
CA CYS A 90 -5.98 -5.53 -2.34
C CYS A 90 -6.19 -5.15 -0.87
N SER A 91 -7.39 -5.43 -0.28
CA SER A 91 -7.78 -4.93 1.06
C SER A 91 -6.77 -5.29 2.16
N PRO A 92 -6.26 -6.54 2.22
CA PRO A 92 -5.25 -6.93 3.20
C PRO A 92 -3.97 -6.10 3.09
N SER A 93 -3.50 -5.85 1.85
CA SER A 93 -2.28 -5.06 1.60
C SER A 93 -2.48 -3.60 1.95
N ARG A 94 -3.63 -3.02 1.58
CA ARG A 94 -4.02 -1.64 1.94
C ARG A 94 -4.11 -1.45 3.45
N TYR A 95 -4.66 -2.44 4.18
CA TYR A 95 -4.68 -2.42 5.64
C TYR A 95 -3.25 -2.37 6.22
N ALA A 96 -2.37 -3.25 5.77
CA ALA A 96 -1.03 -3.34 6.30
C ALA A 96 -0.17 -2.10 5.99
N LEU A 97 -0.30 -1.55 4.78
CA LEU A 97 0.36 -0.30 4.39
C LEU A 97 -0.06 0.85 5.31
N LEU A 98 -1.37 1.03 5.53
CA LEU A 98 -1.88 2.16 6.29
C LEU A 98 -1.68 2.04 7.81
N THR A 99 -1.55 0.82 8.35
CA THR A 99 -1.49 0.59 9.81
C THR A 99 -0.14 0.12 10.33
N GLY A 100 0.77 -0.32 9.44
CA GLY A 100 2.02 -0.96 9.86
C GLY A 100 1.83 -2.30 10.54
N ARG A 101 0.68 -2.97 10.31
CA ARG A 101 0.30 -4.23 10.98
C ARG A 101 -0.20 -5.23 9.96
N TYR A 102 0.23 -6.47 10.03
CA TYR A 102 -0.25 -7.51 9.12
C TYR A 102 -1.77 -7.71 9.23
N HIS A 103 -2.44 -7.80 8.08
CA HIS A 103 -3.90 -7.92 7.99
C HIS A 103 -4.46 -9.16 8.71
N TRP A 104 -3.73 -10.29 8.68
CA TRP A 104 -4.17 -11.55 9.30
C TRP A 104 -4.21 -11.50 10.84
N ARG A 105 -3.70 -10.43 11.46
CA ARG A 105 -3.93 -10.14 12.88
C ARG A 105 -5.32 -9.57 13.17
N SER A 106 -5.99 -9.07 12.12
CA SER A 106 -7.36 -8.53 12.18
C SER A 106 -8.41 -9.61 11.86
N ARG A 107 -9.68 -9.22 11.78
CA ARG A 107 -10.78 -10.11 11.35
C ARG A 107 -10.62 -10.63 9.91
N LEU A 108 -9.85 -9.94 9.06
CA LEU A 108 -9.67 -10.30 7.65
C LEU A 108 -8.48 -11.24 7.49
N GLN A 109 -8.66 -12.51 7.77
CA GLN A 109 -7.59 -13.51 7.65
C GLN A 109 -7.48 -14.13 6.26
N LYS A 110 -8.51 -13.99 5.43
CA LYS A 110 -8.57 -14.45 4.04
C LYS A 110 -9.53 -13.58 3.22
N GLY A 111 -9.36 -13.57 1.90
CA GLY A 111 -10.21 -12.80 0.99
C GLY A 111 -9.91 -11.30 1.05
N ILE A 112 -10.93 -10.54 0.72
CA ILE A 112 -10.93 -9.08 0.68
C ILE A 112 -12.15 -8.57 1.44
N VAL A 113 -12.18 -7.29 1.75
CA VAL A 113 -13.39 -6.62 2.27
C VAL A 113 -14.45 -6.64 1.19
N GLY A 114 -15.61 -7.18 1.51
CA GLY A 114 -16.72 -7.32 0.57
C GLY A 114 -17.51 -6.03 0.39
N GLN A 115 -18.32 -6.01 -0.66
CA GLN A 115 -19.25 -4.93 -0.95
C GLN A 115 -20.19 -4.70 0.24
N TRP A 116 -20.39 -3.45 0.63
CA TRP A 116 -21.22 -3.02 1.77
C TRP A 116 -20.72 -3.49 3.15
N GLU A 117 -19.51 -4.04 3.24
CA GLU A 117 -18.96 -4.47 4.52
C GLU A 117 -18.49 -3.28 5.38
N LYS A 118 -18.54 -3.53 6.69
CA LYS A 118 -18.07 -2.58 7.72
C LYS A 118 -16.57 -2.31 7.61
N PRO A 119 -16.10 -1.14 8.10
CA PRO A 119 -14.70 -0.78 8.11
C PRO A 119 -13.81 -1.85 8.72
N LEU A 120 -12.71 -2.18 8.03
CA LEU A 120 -11.71 -3.13 8.51
C LEU A 120 -10.81 -2.51 9.58
N ILE A 121 -10.43 -1.25 9.39
CA ILE A 121 -9.59 -0.52 10.34
C ILE A 121 -10.46 -0.07 11.51
N ALA A 122 -10.11 -0.50 12.73
CA ALA A 122 -10.79 -0.08 13.94
C ALA A 122 -10.67 1.45 14.16
N PRO A 123 -11.66 2.10 14.82
CA PRO A 123 -11.65 3.54 14.99
C PRO A 123 -10.43 4.10 15.73
N ASP A 124 -9.90 3.34 16.67
CA ASP A 124 -8.74 3.66 17.51
C ASP A 124 -7.40 3.21 16.93
N ARG A 125 -7.41 2.49 15.79
CA ARG A 125 -6.18 2.02 15.13
C ARG A 125 -5.45 3.19 14.47
N LEU A 126 -4.20 3.43 14.89
CA LEU A 126 -3.33 4.41 14.25
C LEU A 126 -3.12 4.07 12.77
N THR A 127 -3.28 5.06 11.91
CA THR A 127 -3.02 4.98 10.46
C THR A 127 -1.94 5.98 10.05
N LEU A 128 -1.38 5.83 8.84
CA LEU A 128 -0.48 6.84 8.28
C LEU A 128 -1.16 8.21 8.21
N GLY A 129 -2.45 8.26 7.83
CA GLY A 129 -3.23 9.50 7.81
C GLY A 129 -3.36 10.13 9.18
N SER A 130 -3.76 9.36 10.20
CA SER A 130 -3.91 9.90 11.56
C SER A 130 -2.58 10.27 12.20
N LEU A 131 -1.49 9.53 11.94
CA LEU A 131 -0.15 9.89 12.38
C LEU A 131 0.28 11.24 11.76
N ALA A 132 0.14 11.39 10.45
CA ALA A 132 0.49 12.63 9.77
C ALA A 132 -0.36 13.81 10.27
N LYS A 133 -1.68 13.64 10.40
CA LYS A 133 -2.61 14.66 10.91
C LYS A 133 -2.25 15.12 12.33
N GLN A 134 -1.91 14.19 13.24
CA GLN A 134 -1.47 14.50 14.61
C GLN A 134 -0.18 15.35 14.62
N HIS A 135 0.60 15.32 13.54
CA HIS A 135 1.84 16.09 13.40
C HIS A 135 1.73 17.30 12.47
N GLY A 136 0.52 17.77 12.19
CA GLY A 136 0.25 19.03 11.49
C GLY A 136 0.30 18.93 9.96
N TYR A 137 0.19 17.73 9.41
CA TYR A 137 0.05 17.55 7.96
C TYR A 137 -1.38 17.80 7.50
N ARG A 138 -1.55 18.47 6.35
CA ARG A 138 -2.77 18.41 5.56
C ARG A 138 -2.83 17.05 4.88
N THR A 139 -3.92 16.29 5.06
CA THR A 139 -3.96 14.89 4.66
C THR A 139 -5.05 14.61 3.63
N ALA A 140 -4.73 13.88 2.56
CA ALA A 140 -5.71 13.46 1.56
C ALA A 140 -5.53 11.98 1.18
N CYS A 141 -6.67 11.32 0.96
CA CYS A 141 -6.76 10.02 0.29
C CYS A 141 -7.54 10.23 -1.01
N ILE A 142 -6.92 9.96 -2.15
CA ILE A 142 -7.54 10.15 -3.47
C ILE A 142 -7.46 8.84 -4.25
N GLY A 143 -8.62 8.33 -4.71
CA GLY A 143 -8.74 7.10 -5.48
C GLY A 143 -9.47 5.97 -4.76
N LYS A 144 -9.00 4.72 -4.93
CA LYS A 144 -9.64 3.51 -4.39
C LYS A 144 -9.42 3.37 -2.88
N TRP A 145 -10.51 3.11 -2.12
CA TRP A 145 -10.43 2.84 -0.69
C TRP A 145 -10.35 1.35 -0.35
N HIS A 146 -11.40 0.59 -0.62
CA HIS A 146 -11.51 -0.86 -0.45
C HIS A 146 -11.18 -1.39 0.96
N LEU A 147 -11.50 -0.63 1.99
CA LEU A 147 -11.32 -1.03 3.40
C LEU A 147 -12.62 -0.99 4.21
N GLY A 148 -13.76 -0.89 3.50
CA GLY A 148 -15.10 -0.90 4.07
C GLY A 148 -15.56 0.47 4.58
N TRP A 149 -16.88 0.57 4.74
CA TRP A 149 -17.58 1.79 5.12
C TRP A 149 -18.74 1.46 6.08
N ASP A 150 -19.14 2.43 6.87
CA ASP A 150 -20.40 2.40 7.60
C ASP A 150 -21.52 3.00 6.73
N TRP A 151 -21.95 2.20 5.75
CA TRP A 151 -23.07 2.55 4.89
C TRP A 151 -24.34 2.69 5.71
N PRO A 152 -25.16 3.76 5.53
CA PRO A 152 -26.41 3.95 6.27
C PRO A 152 -27.54 3.06 5.75
N ILE A 153 -27.23 1.80 5.48
CA ILE A 153 -28.18 0.79 4.97
C ILE A 153 -28.94 0.18 6.15
N PRO A 154 -30.28 0.34 6.24
CA PRO A 154 -31.08 -0.33 7.26
C PRO A 154 -30.98 -1.86 7.12
N ALA A 155 -30.91 -2.56 8.26
CA ALA A 155 -30.69 -4.01 8.26
C ALA A 155 -31.81 -4.80 7.54
N ASP A 156 -33.05 -4.33 7.67
CA ASP A 156 -34.24 -4.90 7.00
C ASP A 156 -34.25 -4.61 5.49
N GLN A 157 -33.52 -3.63 5.01
CA GLN A 157 -33.40 -3.26 3.60
C GLN A 157 -32.13 -3.77 2.93
N ALA A 158 -31.24 -4.43 3.65
CA ALA A 158 -29.96 -4.92 3.13
C ALA A 158 -30.11 -5.83 1.89
N ALA A 159 -31.22 -6.55 1.78
CA ALA A 159 -31.52 -7.39 0.62
C ALA A 159 -31.70 -6.59 -0.69
N LEU A 160 -32.11 -5.32 -0.61
CA LEU A 160 -32.29 -4.43 -1.76
C LEU A 160 -30.96 -3.90 -2.34
N PHE A 161 -29.86 -4.10 -1.63
CA PHE A 161 -28.49 -3.81 -2.08
C PHE A 161 -27.79 -5.03 -2.68
N LYS A 162 -28.37 -6.22 -2.52
CA LYS A 162 -27.90 -7.42 -3.20
C LYS A 162 -28.52 -7.46 -4.60
N ALA A 163 -27.66 -7.41 -5.60
CA ALA A 163 -28.12 -7.52 -6.97
C ALA A 163 -28.74 -8.89 -7.23
N ASN A 164 -29.91 -8.92 -7.87
CA ASN A 164 -30.43 -10.15 -8.45
C ASN A 164 -29.63 -10.45 -9.74
N PRO A 165 -28.78 -11.50 -9.78
CA PRO A 165 -27.96 -11.78 -10.95
C PRO A 165 -28.77 -12.13 -12.21
N LYS A 166 -30.08 -12.42 -12.06
CA LYS A 166 -30.98 -12.76 -13.18
C LYS A 166 -31.76 -11.57 -13.71
N SER A 167 -31.87 -10.48 -12.96
CA SER A 167 -32.58 -9.28 -13.40
C SER A 167 -31.58 -8.24 -13.91
N GLY A 168 -31.67 -7.83 -15.14
CA GLY A 168 -30.90 -6.72 -15.71
C GLY A 168 -31.49 -5.34 -15.38
N ALA A 169 -32.41 -5.25 -14.43
CA ALA A 169 -33.13 -4.03 -14.08
C ALA A 169 -33.38 -3.93 -12.58
N THR A 170 -33.61 -2.73 -12.10
CA THR A 170 -34.02 -2.46 -10.71
C THR A 170 -35.51 -2.17 -10.62
N THR A 171 -36.08 -2.32 -9.42
CA THR A 171 -37.46 -1.95 -9.11
C THR A 171 -37.55 -0.52 -8.58
N ASP A 172 -38.71 0.11 -8.66
CA ASP A 172 -38.93 1.44 -8.09
C ASP A 172 -38.71 1.45 -6.56
N ALA A 173 -39.09 0.39 -5.87
CA ALA A 173 -38.80 0.24 -4.44
C ALA A 173 -37.30 0.23 -4.13
N GLN A 174 -36.49 -0.44 -4.96
CA GLN A 174 -35.03 -0.37 -4.82
C GLN A 174 -34.50 1.03 -5.06
N ARG A 175 -34.99 1.74 -6.10
CA ARG A 175 -34.56 3.12 -6.41
C ARG A 175 -34.85 4.08 -5.26
N GLU A 176 -36.02 3.93 -4.62
CA GLU A 176 -36.39 4.76 -3.47
C GLU A 176 -35.46 4.55 -2.28
N VAL A 177 -35.20 3.29 -1.93
CA VAL A 177 -34.28 2.96 -0.83
C VAL A 177 -32.86 3.42 -1.15
N TRP A 178 -32.38 3.23 -2.38
CA TRP A 178 -31.06 3.73 -2.78
C TRP A 178 -30.99 5.25 -2.69
N ARG A 179 -32.03 5.97 -3.11
CA ARG A 179 -32.10 7.44 -3.00
C ARG A 179 -32.02 7.88 -1.54
N ASP A 180 -32.76 7.24 -0.63
CA ASP A 180 -32.71 7.55 0.78
C ASP A 180 -31.31 7.29 1.37
N VAL A 181 -30.72 6.12 1.12
CA VAL A 181 -29.41 5.73 1.65
C VAL A 181 -28.31 6.65 1.14
N PHE A 182 -28.25 6.91 -0.18
CA PHE A 182 -27.19 7.72 -0.78
C PHE A 182 -27.39 9.23 -0.60
N SER A 183 -28.50 9.68 -0.06
CA SER A 183 -28.68 11.07 0.39
C SER A 183 -28.00 11.36 1.73
N LYS A 184 -27.62 10.32 2.48
CA LYS A 184 -27.07 10.39 3.84
C LYS A 184 -25.53 10.37 3.83
N PRO A 185 -24.87 10.88 4.88
CA PRO A 185 -23.43 10.71 5.07
C PRO A 185 -23.06 9.23 5.25
N ILE A 186 -21.87 8.88 4.77
CA ILE A 186 -21.29 7.55 4.89
C ILE A 186 -20.19 7.60 5.95
N GLY A 187 -20.30 6.76 6.99
CA GLY A 187 -19.30 6.70 8.05
C GLY A 187 -18.12 5.76 7.74
N GLY A 188 -17.12 5.78 8.61
CA GLY A 188 -16.06 4.77 8.67
C GLY A 188 -15.01 4.78 7.55
N GLY A 189 -15.15 5.66 6.57
CA GLY A 189 -14.23 5.79 5.44
C GLY A 189 -12.92 6.52 5.77
N PRO A 190 -12.20 7.01 4.74
CA PRO A 190 -10.89 7.67 4.90
C PRO A 190 -10.90 8.86 5.85
N THR A 191 -11.95 9.69 5.82
CA THR A 191 -12.06 10.86 6.71
C THR A 191 -12.17 10.47 8.18
N ALA A 192 -12.75 9.31 8.48
CA ALA A 192 -12.76 8.73 9.82
C ALA A 192 -11.45 7.99 10.19
N ARG A 193 -10.47 7.98 9.30
CA ARG A 193 -9.17 7.28 9.45
C ARG A 193 -7.98 8.22 9.26
N GLY A 194 -8.19 9.51 9.55
CA GLY A 194 -7.13 10.52 9.63
C GLY A 194 -6.85 11.29 8.35
N PHE A 195 -7.67 11.17 7.32
CA PHE A 195 -7.58 12.00 6.14
C PHE A 195 -8.56 13.18 6.23
N ASP A 196 -8.08 14.40 5.93
CA ASP A 196 -8.92 15.61 5.90
C ASP A 196 -9.81 15.63 4.67
N LEU A 197 -9.34 15.02 3.58
CA LEU A 197 -10.01 14.97 2.30
C LEU A 197 -10.02 13.54 1.76
N TYR A 198 -11.14 13.13 1.20
CA TYR A 198 -11.27 11.95 0.36
C TYR A 198 -11.98 12.31 -0.95
N PHE A 199 -11.47 11.79 -2.06
CA PHE A 199 -12.15 11.78 -3.36
C PHE A 199 -11.79 10.51 -4.12
N GLY A 200 -12.80 9.74 -4.54
CA GLY A 200 -12.53 8.50 -5.29
C GLY A 200 -13.72 7.56 -5.36
N THR A 201 -13.42 6.29 -5.52
CA THR A 201 -14.41 5.19 -5.50
C THR A 201 -14.05 4.20 -4.40
N ASP A 202 -15.02 3.46 -3.86
CA ASP A 202 -14.68 2.35 -2.96
C ASP A 202 -13.88 1.29 -3.72
N VAL A 203 -14.53 0.68 -4.73
CA VAL A 203 -13.90 -0.21 -5.71
C VAL A 203 -14.47 0.16 -7.09
N PRO A 204 -13.66 0.47 -8.10
CA PRO A 204 -14.14 1.06 -9.34
C PRO A 204 -15.14 0.18 -10.11
N ASN A 205 -15.05 -1.14 -9.96
CA ASN A 205 -15.94 -2.11 -10.61
C ASN A 205 -16.99 -2.72 -9.67
N TRP A 206 -17.24 -2.09 -8.51
CA TRP A 206 -18.28 -2.43 -7.56
C TRP A 206 -19.19 -1.24 -7.26
N PRO A 207 -20.50 -1.46 -7.05
CA PRO A 207 -21.38 -0.38 -6.65
C PRO A 207 -21.08 0.13 -5.22
N PRO A 208 -21.40 1.40 -4.93
CA PRO A 208 -22.10 2.31 -5.81
C PRO A 208 -21.17 2.85 -6.90
N PHE A 209 -21.67 2.85 -8.15
CA PHE A 209 -20.93 3.38 -9.29
C PHE A 209 -21.09 4.90 -9.34
N CYS A 210 -20.30 5.59 -8.55
CA CYS A 210 -20.19 7.03 -8.42
C CYS A 210 -18.84 7.38 -7.77
N PHE A 211 -18.46 8.64 -7.83
CA PHE A 211 -17.45 9.13 -6.90
C PHE A 211 -18.04 9.32 -5.51
N ILE A 212 -17.17 9.26 -4.52
CA ILE A 212 -17.45 9.65 -3.13
C ILE A 212 -16.52 10.82 -2.84
N ASP A 213 -17.09 11.93 -2.37
CA ASP A 213 -16.36 13.10 -1.90
C ASP A 213 -16.53 13.20 -0.38
N ASN A 214 -15.44 13.02 0.33
CA ASN A 214 -15.39 12.91 1.78
C ASN A 214 -16.31 11.79 2.32
N ASP A 215 -17.49 12.14 2.76
CA ASP A 215 -18.47 11.23 3.37
C ASP A 215 -19.79 11.16 2.56
N ARG A 216 -19.78 11.59 1.30
CA ARG A 216 -20.98 11.63 0.46
C ARG A 216 -20.72 11.13 -0.96
N THR A 217 -21.71 10.48 -1.53
CA THR A 217 -21.72 10.18 -2.97
C THR A 217 -21.86 11.47 -3.77
N SER A 218 -21.13 11.55 -4.88
CA SER A 218 -21.24 12.67 -5.83
C SER A 218 -22.48 12.51 -6.71
N GLY A 219 -23.64 12.77 -6.14
CA GLY A 219 -24.96 12.53 -6.71
C GLY A 219 -25.65 11.30 -6.11
N LEU A 220 -26.80 10.93 -6.65
CA LEU A 220 -27.61 9.82 -6.15
C LEU A 220 -27.56 8.64 -7.12
N PRO A 221 -26.78 7.59 -6.85
CA PRO A 221 -26.71 6.40 -7.70
C PRO A 221 -27.99 5.56 -7.54
N THR A 222 -28.98 5.85 -8.36
CA THR A 222 -30.30 5.19 -8.35
C THR A 222 -30.59 4.38 -9.61
N GLU A 223 -29.73 4.46 -10.63
CA GLU A 223 -29.80 3.59 -11.78
C GLU A 223 -29.14 2.25 -11.52
N PHE A 224 -29.45 1.25 -12.35
CA PHE A 224 -28.85 -0.07 -12.23
C PHE A 224 -27.79 -0.27 -13.33
N LEU A 225 -26.55 -0.50 -12.91
CA LEU A 225 -25.47 -0.90 -13.81
C LEU A 225 -25.25 -2.41 -13.73
N PRO A 226 -25.61 -3.18 -14.77
CA PRO A 226 -25.38 -4.61 -14.80
C PRO A 226 -23.91 -4.94 -15.08
N SER A 227 -23.36 -5.95 -14.41
CA SER A 227 -21.94 -6.35 -14.55
C SER A 227 -21.54 -6.72 -15.99
N ARG A 228 -22.49 -7.17 -16.81
CA ARG A 228 -22.26 -7.48 -18.23
C ARG A 228 -21.85 -6.27 -19.08
N LEU A 229 -22.10 -5.04 -18.62
CA LEU A 229 -21.68 -3.81 -19.27
C LEU A 229 -20.28 -3.35 -18.84
N LEU A 230 -19.68 -4.04 -17.86
CA LEU A 230 -18.31 -3.83 -17.42
C LEU A 230 -17.44 -4.82 -18.16
N GLU A 231 -16.60 -4.35 -19.05
CA GLU A 231 -15.65 -5.18 -19.78
C GLU A 231 -14.81 -6.01 -18.82
N ASN A 232 -14.47 -7.26 -19.22
CA ASN A 232 -13.70 -8.18 -18.40
C ASN A 232 -14.23 -8.29 -16.95
N ASN A 233 -15.48 -8.67 -16.81
CA ASN A 233 -16.31 -8.55 -15.62
C ASN A 233 -16.08 -9.62 -14.54
N GLN A 234 -15.04 -10.42 -14.58
CA GLN A 234 -14.84 -11.57 -13.67
C GLN A 234 -14.85 -11.18 -12.19
N ALA A 235 -14.38 -9.96 -11.86
CA ALA A 235 -14.34 -9.42 -10.51
C ALA A 235 -15.39 -8.31 -10.29
N SER A 236 -16.30 -8.07 -11.25
CA SER A 236 -17.25 -6.97 -11.22
C SER A 236 -18.57 -7.38 -10.59
N ASN A 237 -19.14 -6.48 -9.78
CA ASN A 237 -20.46 -6.61 -9.20
C ASN A 237 -21.44 -5.63 -9.87
N GLN A 238 -22.70 -5.98 -9.93
CA GLN A 238 -23.75 -5.11 -10.46
C GLN A 238 -24.52 -4.42 -9.32
N GLY A 239 -25.12 -3.27 -9.58
CA GLY A 239 -25.89 -2.55 -8.57
C GLY A 239 -26.10 -1.07 -8.86
N PRO A 240 -26.35 -0.26 -7.81
CA PRO A 240 -26.64 1.17 -7.95
C PRO A 240 -25.53 1.97 -8.61
N ALA A 241 -25.92 2.83 -9.55
CA ALA A 241 -25.05 3.67 -10.35
C ALA A 241 -25.64 5.06 -10.61
N LEU A 242 -24.80 6.03 -10.86
CA LEU A 242 -25.22 7.27 -11.52
C LEU A 242 -25.63 6.99 -12.97
N ALA A 243 -26.60 7.73 -13.46
CA ALA A 243 -27.00 7.66 -14.86
C ALA A 243 -25.79 7.92 -15.80
N GLY A 244 -25.59 7.01 -16.77
CA GLY A 244 -24.51 7.15 -17.74
C GLY A 244 -23.09 6.93 -17.18
N TRP A 245 -22.94 6.30 -16.00
CA TRP A 245 -21.63 6.02 -15.42
C TRP A 245 -20.74 5.21 -16.36
N LYS A 246 -19.50 5.64 -16.48
CA LYS A 246 -18.43 4.97 -17.23
C LYS A 246 -17.20 4.82 -16.36
N LEU A 247 -16.36 3.85 -16.66
CA LEU A 247 -15.13 3.58 -15.88
C LEU A 247 -13.92 4.38 -16.38
N GLU A 248 -13.83 4.65 -17.69
CA GLU A 248 -12.70 5.32 -18.32
C GLU A 248 -12.38 6.70 -17.71
N PRO A 249 -13.37 7.54 -17.32
CA PRO A 249 -13.09 8.83 -16.71
C PRO A 249 -12.53 8.75 -15.29
N ILE A 250 -12.54 7.59 -14.61
CA ILE A 250 -12.15 7.49 -13.19
C ILE A 250 -10.67 7.83 -13.02
N LEU A 251 -9.78 7.19 -13.78
CA LEU A 251 -8.34 7.39 -13.64
C LEU A 251 -7.89 8.82 -13.93
N PRO A 252 -8.35 9.48 -15.02
CA PRO A 252 -8.09 10.91 -15.23
C PRO A 252 -8.60 11.79 -14.09
N ALA A 253 -9.84 11.59 -13.63
CA ALA A 253 -10.46 12.43 -12.60
C ALA A 253 -9.73 12.37 -11.26
N ILE A 254 -9.31 11.18 -10.81
CA ILE A 254 -8.51 11.06 -9.57
C ILE A 254 -7.11 11.65 -9.75
N GLY A 255 -6.51 11.55 -10.94
CA GLY A 255 -5.23 12.19 -11.28
C GLY A 255 -5.31 13.71 -11.24
N ASP A 256 -6.38 14.29 -11.80
CA ASP A 256 -6.63 15.74 -11.76
C ASP A 256 -6.87 16.22 -10.32
N ARG A 257 -7.64 15.48 -9.53
CA ARG A 257 -7.88 15.80 -8.12
C ARG A 257 -6.60 15.72 -7.28
N ALA A 258 -5.73 14.73 -7.53
CA ALA A 258 -4.43 14.59 -6.88
C ALA A 258 -3.50 15.77 -7.22
N SER A 259 -3.43 16.13 -8.50
CA SER A 259 -2.65 17.29 -8.98
C SER A 259 -3.15 18.60 -8.37
N SER A 260 -4.47 18.79 -8.31
CA SER A 260 -5.10 19.98 -7.69
C SER A 260 -4.76 20.05 -6.19
N PHE A 261 -4.86 18.93 -5.45
CA PHE A 261 -4.51 18.88 -4.04
C PHE A 261 -3.06 19.30 -3.80
N ILE A 262 -2.11 18.83 -4.60
CA ILE A 262 -0.69 19.22 -4.51
C ILE A 262 -0.53 20.72 -4.77
N THR A 263 -1.13 21.23 -5.86
CA THR A 263 -1.06 22.66 -6.24
C THR A 263 -1.69 23.58 -5.17
N GLU A 264 -2.76 23.14 -4.54
CA GLU A 264 -3.39 23.86 -3.44
C GLU A 264 -2.51 23.84 -2.18
N SER A 265 -1.96 22.64 -1.85
CA SER A 265 -1.11 22.47 -0.67
C SER A 265 0.21 23.24 -0.77
N ALA A 266 0.75 23.43 -1.96
CA ALA A 266 1.95 24.25 -2.20
C ALA A 266 1.77 25.75 -1.86
N LYS A 267 0.52 26.21 -1.66
CA LYS A 267 0.20 27.58 -1.23
C LYS A 267 0.17 27.71 0.30
N ASP A 268 0.10 26.60 1.01
CA ASP A 268 0.04 26.53 2.47
C ASP A 268 1.45 26.40 3.05
N ALA A 269 1.65 26.92 4.26
CA ALA A 269 2.96 26.85 4.94
C ALA A 269 3.28 25.49 5.60
N GLY A 270 2.34 24.54 5.59
CA GLY A 270 2.46 23.24 6.25
C GLY A 270 2.72 22.08 5.30
N PRO A 271 3.28 20.96 5.79
CA PRO A 271 3.49 19.78 4.98
C PRO A 271 2.17 19.08 4.66
N PHE A 272 2.16 18.30 3.56
CA PHE A 272 1.03 17.44 3.21
C PHE A 272 1.40 15.96 3.17
N LEU A 273 0.38 15.11 3.38
CA LEU A 273 0.40 13.70 3.04
C LEU A 273 -0.72 13.43 2.03
N LEU A 274 -0.33 12.97 0.85
CA LEU A 274 -1.26 12.48 -0.17
C LEU A 274 -1.09 10.97 -0.35
N PHE A 275 -2.12 10.20 0.00
CA PHE A 275 -2.27 8.81 -0.39
C PHE A 275 -3.05 8.76 -1.71
N PHE A 276 -2.32 8.74 -2.82
CA PHE A 276 -2.87 8.60 -4.16
C PHE A 276 -3.00 7.12 -4.50
N SER A 277 -4.18 6.60 -4.22
CA SER A 277 -4.56 5.19 -4.35
C SER A 277 -5.20 4.97 -5.72
N LEU A 278 -4.37 4.71 -6.74
CA LEU A 278 -4.83 4.51 -8.10
C LEU A 278 -5.83 3.34 -8.19
N THR A 279 -6.68 3.40 -9.22
CA THR A 279 -7.65 2.34 -9.55
C THR A 279 -7.15 1.42 -10.65
N SER A 280 -5.93 1.69 -11.16
CA SER A 280 -5.34 1.04 -12.33
C SER A 280 -3.98 0.39 -12.00
N PRO A 281 -3.57 -0.60 -12.81
CA PRO A 281 -4.22 -1.18 -13.99
C PRO A 281 -5.20 -2.33 -13.68
N HIS A 282 -5.94 -2.29 -12.57
CA HIS A 282 -6.95 -3.30 -12.19
C HIS A 282 -8.07 -3.42 -13.23
N THR A 283 -8.57 -4.62 -13.44
CA THR A 283 -9.73 -4.88 -14.30
C THR A 283 -11.06 -4.35 -13.69
N PRO A 284 -12.04 -3.94 -14.52
CA PRO A 284 -12.05 -3.89 -15.99
C PRO A 284 -10.99 -2.95 -16.56
N LEU A 285 -10.47 -3.30 -17.76
CA LEU A 285 -9.41 -2.53 -18.40
C LEU A 285 -10.02 -1.30 -19.11
N ALA A 286 -10.37 -0.32 -18.32
CA ALA A 286 -11.07 0.91 -18.76
C ALA A 286 -10.08 1.93 -19.36
N VAL A 287 -9.44 1.53 -20.44
CA VAL A 287 -8.44 2.32 -21.17
C VAL A 287 -9.11 3.47 -21.93
N ASN A 288 -8.63 4.70 -21.72
CA ASN A 288 -9.11 5.85 -22.48
C ASN A 288 -8.69 5.77 -23.95
N GLU A 289 -9.49 6.38 -24.85
CA GLU A 289 -9.37 6.22 -26.29
C GLU A 289 -7.98 6.58 -26.83
N GLU A 290 -7.37 7.63 -26.26
CA GLU A 290 -6.03 8.06 -26.65
C GLU A 290 -4.91 7.05 -26.31
N TRP A 291 -5.19 6.06 -25.46
CA TRP A 291 -4.19 5.02 -25.06
C TRP A 291 -4.39 3.69 -25.77
N LYS A 292 -5.57 3.43 -26.32
CA LYS A 292 -5.88 2.15 -26.96
C LYS A 292 -4.92 1.84 -28.11
N GLY A 293 -4.32 0.65 -28.06
CA GLY A 293 -3.39 0.14 -29.06
C GLY A 293 -1.96 0.68 -28.99
N LYS A 294 -1.66 1.65 -28.11
CA LYS A 294 -0.33 2.30 -28.07
C LYS A 294 0.80 1.36 -27.64
N SER A 295 0.52 0.37 -26.82
CA SER A 295 1.55 -0.60 -26.41
C SER A 295 1.89 -1.63 -27.48
N GLY A 296 0.96 -1.91 -28.41
CA GLY A 296 1.05 -3.06 -29.32
C GLY A 296 0.91 -4.42 -28.64
N LEU A 297 0.73 -4.44 -27.32
CA LEU A 297 0.67 -5.67 -26.51
C LEU A 297 -0.76 -6.05 -26.12
N GLY A 298 -1.67 -5.08 -26.05
CA GLY A 298 -3.08 -5.27 -25.70
C GLY A 298 -3.55 -4.36 -24.58
N PRO A 299 -4.86 -4.42 -24.22
CA PRO A 299 -5.49 -3.42 -23.35
C PRO A 299 -4.86 -3.27 -21.96
N TYR A 300 -4.36 -4.36 -21.36
CA TYR A 300 -3.67 -4.26 -20.07
C TYR A 300 -2.40 -3.40 -20.16
N ALA A 301 -1.58 -3.65 -21.18
CA ALA A 301 -0.36 -2.88 -21.38
C ALA A 301 -0.64 -1.41 -21.71
N ASP A 302 -1.68 -1.13 -22.49
CA ASP A 302 -2.16 0.23 -22.75
C ASP A 302 -2.57 0.92 -21.44
N PHE A 303 -3.26 0.19 -20.54
CA PHE A 303 -3.70 0.73 -19.25
C PHE A 303 -2.54 0.97 -18.27
N VAL A 304 -1.49 0.15 -18.32
CA VAL A 304 -0.23 0.41 -17.59
C VAL A 304 0.42 1.70 -18.09
N MET A 305 0.47 1.93 -19.42
CA MET A 305 1.02 3.17 -19.99
C MET A 305 0.20 4.39 -19.58
N GLU A 306 -1.12 4.30 -19.57
CA GLU A 306 -2.01 5.38 -19.10
C GLU A 306 -1.78 5.64 -17.60
N THR A 307 -1.61 4.58 -16.80
CA THR A 307 -1.29 4.67 -15.37
C THR A 307 0.02 5.42 -15.14
N ASP A 308 1.07 5.08 -15.89
CA ASP A 308 2.36 5.78 -15.85
C ASP A 308 2.23 7.26 -16.21
N ALA A 309 1.43 7.59 -17.24
CA ALA A 309 1.20 8.98 -17.64
C ALA A 309 0.45 9.80 -16.58
N VAL A 310 -0.54 9.20 -15.90
CA VAL A 310 -1.25 9.86 -14.78
C VAL A 310 -0.29 10.09 -13.59
N ILE A 311 0.55 9.12 -13.26
CA ILE A 311 1.61 9.30 -12.27
C ILE A 311 2.54 10.44 -12.67
N GLY A 312 2.91 10.51 -13.96
CA GLY A 312 3.74 11.60 -14.51
C GLY A 312 3.11 12.98 -14.33
N ARG A 313 1.79 13.12 -14.54
CA ARG A 313 1.06 14.39 -14.31
C ARG A 313 1.07 14.81 -12.84
N VAL A 314 0.87 13.87 -11.93
CA VAL A 314 0.91 14.14 -10.48
C VAL A 314 2.31 14.55 -10.02
N LEU A 315 3.36 13.90 -10.54
CA LEU A 315 4.76 14.29 -10.28
C LEU A 315 5.09 15.67 -10.88
N ALA A 316 4.55 15.99 -12.06
CA ALA A 316 4.73 17.31 -12.67
C ALA A 316 4.05 18.43 -11.86
N ALA A 317 2.90 18.17 -11.24
CA ALA A 317 2.27 19.13 -10.32
C ALA A 317 3.16 19.41 -9.08
N LEU A 318 3.86 18.39 -8.59
CA LEU A 318 4.81 18.53 -7.48
C LEU A 318 6.03 19.38 -7.89
N ASP A 319 6.57 19.15 -9.11
CA ASP A 319 7.67 19.94 -9.67
C ASP A 319 7.25 21.41 -9.89
N ALA A 320 6.06 21.63 -10.46
CA ALA A 320 5.53 22.97 -10.72
C ALA A 320 5.22 23.77 -9.44
N GLY A 321 4.84 23.09 -8.37
CA GLY A 321 4.64 23.70 -7.05
C GLY A 321 5.94 24.02 -6.30
N GLY A 322 7.10 23.60 -6.81
CA GLY A 322 8.39 23.78 -6.14
C GLY A 322 8.64 22.83 -4.96
N GLU A 323 7.75 21.85 -4.76
CA GLU A 323 7.73 20.98 -3.58
C GLU A 323 8.57 19.70 -3.74
N ALA A 324 9.07 19.43 -4.96
CA ALA A 324 9.71 18.15 -5.29
C ALA A 324 10.99 17.87 -4.45
N ALA A 325 11.75 18.91 -4.11
CA ALA A 325 12.99 18.78 -3.34
C ALA A 325 12.73 18.32 -1.88
N ASN A 326 11.64 18.80 -1.28
CA ASN A 326 11.26 18.45 0.10
C ASN A 326 10.06 17.49 0.14
N THR A 327 9.94 16.57 -0.81
CA THR A 327 8.89 15.55 -0.83
C THR A 327 9.49 14.16 -0.87
N LEU A 328 9.09 13.33 0.11
CA LEU A 328 9.24 11.89 0.02
C LEU A 328 8.13 11.34 -0.89
N VAL A 329 8.51 10.87 -2.06
CA VAL A 329 7.63 10.13 -2.98
C VAL A 329 7.87 8.63 -2.81
N VAL A 330 6.82 7.86 -2.55
CA VAL A 330 6.85 6.40 -2.51
C VAL A 330 5.92 5.86 -3.59
N LEU A 331 6.42 5.00 -4.46
CA LEU A 331 5.63 4.27 -5.45
C LEU A 331 5.68 2.78 -5.16
N THR A 332 4.51 2.13 -5.11
CA THR A 332 4.38 0.68 -4.97
C THR A 332 3.01 0.20 -5.49
N SER A 333 2.76 -1.12 -5.46
CA SER A 333 1.49 -1.76 -5.84
C SER A 333 0.93 -2.57 -4.68
N ASP A 334 -0.39 -2.77 -4.63
CA ASP A 334 -1.03 -3.54 -3.55
C ASP A 334 -0.77 -5.05 -3.65
N ASN A 335 -0.58 -5.58 -4.85
CA ASN A 335 -0.20 -6.96 -5.14
C ASN A 335 0.34 -7.08 -6.57
N GLY A 336 0.73 -8.28 -6.97
CA GLY A 336 1.15 -8.56 -8.34
C GLY A 336 0.01 -8.49 -9.35
N CYS A 337 0.33 -8.55 -10.65
CA CYS A 337 -0.64 -8.52 -11.74
C CYS A 337 -1.67 -9.64 -11.64
N ALA A 338 -2.90 -9.38 -12.10
CA ALA A 338 -3.94 -10.40 -12.13
C ALA A 338 -3.71 -11.43 -13.25
N PRO A 339 -3.95 -12.73 -13.04
CA PRO A 339 -3.69 -13.74 -14.08
C PRO A 339 -4.64 -13.62 -15.28
N TYR A 340 -5.81 -13.03 -15.10
CA TYR A 340 -6.86 -12.91 -16.14
C TYR A 340 -6.76 -11.64 -17.00
N ILE A 341 -5.67 -10.88 -16.91
CA ILE A 341 -5.38 -9.73 -17.79
C ILE A 341 -4.87 -10.12 -19.20
N GLY A 342 -4.87 -11.41 -19.54
CA GLY A 342 -4.17 -11.93 -20.71
C GLY A 342 -2.68 -12.19 -20.45
N LYS A 343 -2.33 -12.62 -19.22
CA LYS A 343 -0.93 -12.82 -18.80
C LYS A 343 -0.19 -13.78 -19.71
N ALA A 344 -0.81 -14.90 -20.12
CA ALA A 344 -0.19 -15.88 -21.01
C ALA A 344 0.09 -15.31 -22.42
N GLU A 345 -0.82 -14.49 -22.94
CA GLU A 345 -0.68 -13.80 -24.21
C GLU A 345 0.43 -12.73 -24.16
N LEU A 346 0.56 -12.02 -23.05
CA LEU A 346 1.65 -11.07 -22.81
C LEU A 346 3.01 -11.80 -22.78
N GLU A 347 3.09 -12.92 -22.05
CA GLU A 347 4.30 -13.74 -21.97
C GLU A 347 4.68 -14.34 -23.32
N ALA A 348 3.72 -14.79 -24.13
CA ALA A 348 3.94 -15.24 -25.50
C ALA A 348 4.50 -14.14 -26.42
N LYS A 349 4.13 -12.87 -26.14
CA LYS A 349 4.70 -11.69 -26.81
C LYS A 349 6.04 -11.23 -26.20
N GLY A 350 6.54 -11.93 -25.17
CA GLY A 350 7.81 -11.69 -24.50
C GLY A 350 7.77 -10.59 -23.42
N HIS A 351 6.59 -10.20 -22.96
CA HIS A 351 6.42 -9.38 -21.77
C HIS A 351 5.97 -10.25 -20.59
N PHE A 352 6.69 -10.18 -19.47
CA PHE A 352 6.46 -11.01 -18.29
C PHE A 352 6.02 -10.14 -17.11
N PRO A 353 4.70 -9.98 -16.86
CA PRO A 353 4.18 -9.07 -15.83
C PRO A 353 4.68 -9.36 -14.40
N SER A 354 4.95 -10.62 -14.08
CA SER A 354 5.56 -11.00 -12.79
C SER A 354 7.10 -10.96 -12.80
N GLY A 355 7.74 -10.60 -13.92
CA GLY A 355 9.19 -10.72 -14.09
C GLY A 355 9.66 -12.17 -14.00
N PRO A 356 10.73 -12.49 -13.24
CA PRO A 356 11.22 -13.84 -13.05
C PRO A 356 10.42 -14.64 -12.01
N TRP A 357 9.47 -14.00 -11.30
CA TRP A 357 8.81 -14.56 -10.15
C TRP A 357 7.64 -15.46 -10.52
N ARG A 358 7.50 -16.58 -9.79
CA ARG A 358 6.38 -17.51 -9.95
C ARG A 358 5.08 -16.91 -9.43
N GLY A 359 3.96 -17.23 -10.08
CA GLY A 359 2.63 -16.85 -9.65
C GLY A 359 2.20 -15.46 -10.12
N ALA A 360 1.11 -15.00 -9.54
CA ALA A 360 0.45 -13.73 -9.85
C ALA A 360 -0.45 -13.33 -8.65
N LYS A 361 -1.26 -12.28 -8.79
CA LYS A 361 -2.29 -11.88 -7.82
C LYS A 361 -2.98 -13.09 -7.18
N ALA A 362 -3.25 -13.01 -5.90
CA ALA A 362 -3.84 -14.03 -5.03
C ALA A 362 -2.90 -15.12 -4.53
N ASP A 363 -1.74 -15.34 -5.13
CA ASP A 363 -0.85 -16.42 -4.78
C ASP A 363 0.07 -16.10 -3.58
N ALA A 364 0.49 -17.14 -2.86
CA ALA A 364 1.55 -17.08 -1.86
C ALA A 364 2.97 -17.13 -2.49
N TRP A 365 3.07 -17.40 -3.78
CA TRP A 365 4.33 -17.33 -4.54
C TRP A 365 4.74 -15.86 -4.76
N GLU A 366 6.03 -15.64 -5.02
CA GLU A 366 6.62 -14.30 -5.12
C GLU A 366 5.83 -13.35 -6.03
N GLY A 367 5.41 -13.81 -7.21
CA GLY A 367 4.64 -13.00 -8.17
C GLY A 367 3.28 -12.50 -7.65
N GLY A 368 2.79 -13.04 -6.54
CA GLY A 368 1.55 -12.57 -5.91
C GLY A 368 1.73 -11.33 -5.04
N HIS A 369 2.88 -11.20 -4.39
CA HIS A 369 3.10 -10.18 -3.34
C HIS A 369 4.44 -9.44 -3.42
N ARG A 370 5.35 -9.83 -4.30
CA ARG A 370 6.55 -9.06 -4.61
C ARG A 370 6.19 -7.97 -5.60
N VAL A 371 6.42 -6.72 -5.23
CA VAL A 371 5.88 -5.54 -5.91
C VAL A 371 6.98 -4.52 -6.19
N PRO A 372 6.81 -3.64 -7.21
CA PRO A 372 7.68 -2.48 -7.36
C PRO A 372 7.66 -1.63 -6.08
N PHE A 373 8.81 -1.14 -5.64
CA PHE A 373 8.91 -0.27 -4.48
C PHE A 373 10.03 0.75 -4.71
N ILE A 374 9.64 1.99 -4.96
CA ILE A 374 10.56 3.09 -5.29
C ILE A 374 10.35 4.20 -4.27
N MET A 375 11.44 4.75 -3.75
CA MET A 375 11.41 5.91 -2.84
C MET A 375 12.32 7.00 -3.36
N ARG A 376 11.77 8.19 -3.66
CA ARG A 376 12.53 9.39 -4.02
C ARG A 376 12.37 10.44 -2.92
N TRP A 377 13.48 10.88 -2.39
CA TRP A 377 13.54 12.01 -1.46
C TRP A 377 14.87 12.74 -1.66
N PRO A 378 14.93 13.77 -2.50
CA PRO A 378 16.18 14.38 -2.92
C PRO A 378 17.05 14.88 -1.76
N ALA A 379 16.46 15.32 -0.65
CA ALA A 379 17.21 15.77 0.53
C ALA A 379 17.95 14.64 1.27
N VAL A 380 17.59 13.35 1.04
CA VAL A 380 18.11 12.22 1.84
C VAL A 380 18.60 11.07 0.97
N VAL A 381 17.87 10.75 -0.09
CA VAL A 381 18.12 9.57 -0.92
C VAL A 381 19.05 9.90 -2.07
N LYS A 382 20.15 9.15 -2.19
CA LYS A 382 21.05 9.25 -3.34
C LYS A 382 20.37 8.71 -4.61
N PRO A 383 20.27 9.50 -5.68
CA PRO A 383 19.68 9.06 -6.95
C PRO A 383 20.33 7.80 -7.52
N GLY A 384 19.53 6.97 -8.20
CA GLY A 384 19.98 5.75 -8.87
C GLY A 384 20.41 4.62 -7.94
N THR A 385 20.10 4.71 -6.64
CA THR A 385 20.42 3.64 -5.68
C THR A 385 19.52 2.44 -5.87
N VAL A 386 20.10 1.23 -5.80
CA VAL A 386 19.36 -0.04 -5.79
C VAL A 386 19.66 -0.74 -4.47
N LYS A 387 18.62 -1.25 -3.82
CA LYS A 387 18.69 -2.01 -2.56
C LYS A 387 17.98 -3.35 -2.73
N ASP A 388 18.63 -4.41 -2.27
CA ASP A 388 18.15 -5.79 -2.31
C ASP A 388 17.75 -6.33 -0.91
N GLN A 389 17.85 -5.50 0.12
CA GLN A 389 17.37 -5.84 1.45
C GLN A 389 15.87 -6.09 1.44
N LEU A 390 15.45 -7.12 2.18
CA LEU A 390 14.04 -7.43 2.41
C LEU A 390 13.33 -6.25 3.08
N VAL A 391 12.31 -5.71 2.41
CA VAL A 391 11.43 -4.66 2.93
C VAL A 391 9.97 -5.02 2.73
N HIS A 392 9.09 -4.39 3.50
CA HIS A 392 7.67 -4.64 3.45
C HIS A 392 6.87 -3.34 3.48
N GLN A 393 5.72 -3.28 2.82
CA GLN A 393 4.88 -2.06 2.80
C GLN A 393 4.46 -1.58 4.19
N ALA A 394 4.27 -2.49 5.15
CA ALA A 394 4.01 -2.14 6.54
C ALA A 394 5.11 -1.27 7.17
N ASP A 395 6.32 -1.29 6.63
CA ASP A 395 7.49 -0.55 7.15
C ASP A 395 7.32 0.98 7.04
N LEU A 396 6.37 1.44 6.21
CA LEU A 396 6.09 2.87 6.06
C LEU A 396 5.63 3.53 7.36
N MET A 397 4.91 2.84 8.24
CA MET A 397 4.43 3.41 9.51
C MET A 397 5.61 3.85 10.41
N ARG A 398 6.58 2.98 10.68
CA ARG A 398 7.76 3.34 11.48
C ARG A 398 8.74 4.22 10.72
N THR A 399 8.77 4.13 9.40
CA THR A 399 9.58 5.04 8.57
C THR A 399 9.06 6.47 8.71
N PHE A 400 7.74 6.69 8.64
CA PHE A 400 7.15 8.01 8.84
C PHE A 400 7.33 8.50 10.27
N ALA A 401 7.14 7.63 11.28
CA ALA A 401 7.44 7.98 12.66
C ALA A 401 8.92 8.41 12.83
N GLY A 402 9.85 7.69 12.20
CA GLY A 402 11.27 8.02 12.18
C GLY A 402 11.58 9.37 11.50
N ILE A 403 10.90 9.69 10.40
CA ILE A 403 11.01 10.99 9.71
C ILE A 403 10.48 12.12 10.62
N LEU A 404 9.38 11.87 11.33
CA LEU A 404 8.77 12.83 12.25
C LEU A 404 9.54 12.94 13.59
N GLY A 405 10.51 12.06 13.86
CA GLY A 405 11.24 12.01 15.12
C GLY A 405 10.40 11.55 16.31
N VAL A 406 9.35 10.73 16.06
CA VAL A 406 8.42 10.29 17.09
C VAL A 406 8.50 8.79 17.34
N THR A 407 8.23 8.39 18.58
CA THR A 407 8.12 6.99 18.98
C THR A 407 6.66 6.56 18.93
N LEU A 408 6.38 5.48 18.21
CA LEU A 408 5.05 4.89 18.18
C LEU A 408 4.74 4.16 19.49
N PRO A 409 3.48 4.19 19.95
CA PRO A 409 3.06 3.34 21.06
C PRO A 409 3.18 1.85 20.69
N ASP A 410 3.32 0.98 21.71
CA ASP A 410 3.56 -0.46 21.52
C ASP A 410 2.49 -1.17 20.67
N HIS A 411 1.25 -0.68 20.70
CA HIS A 411 0.12 -1.21 19.95
C HIS A 411 -0.04 -0.61 18.54
N ALA A 412 0.97 0.09 18.03
CA ALA A 412 0.96 0.68 16.69
C ALA A 412 2.21 0.28 15.88
N GLY A 413 2.01 -0.04 14.60
CA GLY A 413 3.11 -0.46 13.72
C GLY A 413 3.79 -1.74 14.21
N GLU A 414 3.00 -2.72 14.68
CA GLU A 414 3.48 -3.96 15.29
C GLU A 414 4.37 -4.79 14.34
N ASP A 415 4.19 -4.62 13.02
CA ASP A 415 4.94 -5.34 11.99
C ASP A 415 5.78 -4.41 11.11
N SER A 416 5.97 -3.18 11.56
CA SER A 416 6.63 -2.11 10.81
C SER A 416 8.06 -1.90 11.28
N PHE A 417 9.01 -1.85 10.37
CA PHE A 417 10.42 -1.51 10.61
C PHE A 417 10.76 -0.18 9.95
N ASN A 418 11.71 0.56 10.49
CA ASN A 418 12.08 1.87 9.98
C ASN A 418 13.07 1.75 8.82
N LEU A 419 12.69 2.18 7.63
CA LEU A 419 13.53 2.16 6.42
C LEU A 419 14.52 3.34 6.35
N LEU A 420 14.40 4.33 7.23
CA LEU A 420 15.23 5.54 7.18
C LEU A 420 16.74 5.26 7.17
N PRO A 421 17.28 4.25 7.88
CA PRO A 421 18.69 3.88 7.74
C PRO A 421 19.09 3.49 6.32
N LEU A 422 18.25 2.73 5.60
CA LEU A 422 18.49 2.35 4.19
C LEU A 422 18.41 3.58 3.28
N LEU A 423 17.43 4.45 3.49
CA LEU A 423 17.26 5.70 2.72
C LEU A 423 18.47 6.63 2.85
N LYS A 424 19.12 6.63 4.01
CA LYS A 424 20.37 7.37 4.29
C LYS A 424 21.63 6.67 3.77
N GLY A 425 21.49 5.58 3.01
CA GLY A 425 22.60 4.87 2.38
C GLY A 425 23.16 3.69 3.16
N GLY A 426 22.59 3.35 4.33
CA GLY A 426 22.99 2.16 5.09
C GLY A 426 22.70 0.86 4.32
N ASP A 427 23.51 -0.18 4.56
CA ASP A 427 23.43 -1.48 3.88
C ASP A 427 22.98 -2.62 4.82
N GLN A 428 22.81 -2.33 6.11
CA GLN A 428 22.36 -3.35 7.06
C GLN A 428 20.87 -3.60 6.92
N PRO A 429 20.42 -4.88 6.87
CA PRO A 429 19.00 -5.21 6.87
C PRO A 429 18.27 -4.60 8.06
N VAL A 430 17.13 -3.99 7.84
CA VAL A 430 16.29 -3.43 8.90
C VAL A 430 15.35 -4.46 9.50
N ARG A 431 15.12 -5.56 8.78
CA ARG A 431 14.30 -6.70 9.21
C ARG A 431 14.92 -8.02 8.75
N ALA A 432 14.75 -9.08 9.56
CA ALA A 432 15.19 -10.43 9.19
C ALA A 432 14.13 -11.18 8.40
N ASN A 433 12.86 -10.97 8.70
CA ASN A 433 11.75 -11.75 8.15
C ASN A 433 10.55 -10.91 7.79
N ALA A 434 9.69 -11.44 6.91
CA ALA A 434 8.42 -10.85 6.51
C ALA A 434 7.37 -11.96 6.27
N VAL A 435 6.09 -11.64 6.49
CA VAL A 435 4.99 -12.57 6.21
C VAL A 435 4.02 -11.90 5.25
N SER A 436 3.85 -12.51 4.08
CA SER A 436 2.76 -12.24 3.15
C SER A 436 1.74 -13.37 3.21
N ALA A 437 0.56 -13.19 2.65
CA ALA A 437 -0.44 -14.24 2.59
C ALA A 437 -1.13 -14.30 1.22
N SER A 438 -1.56 -15.50 0.84
CA SER A 438 -2.42 -15.69 -0.33
C SER A 438 -3.85 -15.18 -0.06
N VAL A 439 -4.69 -15.15 -1.09
CA VAL A 439 -6.12 -14.82 -0.95
C VAL A 439 -6.86 -15.77 0.01
N GLN A 440 -6.43 -17.02 0.14
CA GLN A 440 -7.02 -17.97 1.09
C GLN A 440 -6.42 -17.84 2.50
N GLY A 441 -5.51 -16.89 2.73
CA GLY A 441 -4.87 -16.64 4.01
C GLY A 441 -3.67 -17.57 4.29
N VAL A 442 -3.20 -18.32 3.30
CA VAL A 442 -2.01 -19.17 3.45
C VAL A 442 -0.77 -18.28 3.62
N PRO A 443 -0.05 -18.39 4.75
CA PRO A 443 1.12 -17.57 4.98
C PRO A 443 2.30 -18.03 4.13
N ALA A 444 3.03 -17.06 3.61
CA ALA A 444 4.34 -17.16 2.99
C ALA A 444 5.35 -16.38 3.86
N LEU A 445 6.14 -17.09 4.64
CA LEU A 445 7.17 -16.51 5.50
C LEU A 445 8.50 -16.44 4.75
N ARG A 446 9.07 -15.25 4.68
CA ARG A 446 10.46 -14.99 4.29
C ARG A 446 11.33 -14.88 5.54
N ASP A 447 12.48 -15.51 5.54
CA ASP A 447 13.55 -15.34 6.53
C ASP A 447 14.88 -15.34 5.79
N GLY A 448 15.48 -14.16 5.63
CA GLY A 448 16.56 -13.96 4.69
C GLY A 448 16.16 -14.41 3.29
N THR A 449 16.95 -15.31 2.68
CA THR A 449 16.68 -15.88 1.34
C THR A 449 15.77 -17.12 1.38
N TRP A 450 15.43 -17.63 2.57
CA TRP A 450 14.49 -18.74 2.71
C TRP A 450 13.05 -18.31 2.63
N LYS A 451 12.23 -19.13 1.97
CA LYS A 451 10.78 -18.95 1.90
C LYS A 451 10.05 -20.23 2.27
N TYR A 452 9.15 -20.11 3.23
CA TYR A 452 8.26 -21.18 3.69
C TYR A 452 6.81 -20.84 3.36
N ILE A 453 6.09 -21.74 2.68
CA ILE A 453 4.67 -21.62 2.41
C ILE A 453 3.94 -22.76 3.10
N ALA A 454 2.97 -22.44 3.95
CA ALA A 454 2.25 -23.39 4.78
C ALA A 454 1.11 -24.12 4.04
N ALA A 455 1.32 -24.48 2.79
CA ALA A 455 0.36 -25.21 1.94
C ALA A 455 1.08 -25.94 0.79
N PRO A 456 0.45 -26.96 0.17
CA PRO A 456 1.02 -27.70 -0.95
C PRO A 456 1.02 -26.92 -2.30
N GLY A 457 0.23 -25.85 -2.41
CA GLY A 457 0.07 -25.03 -3.60
C GLY A 457 0.14 -23.53 -3.30
N SER A 458 -0.30 -22.71 -4.25
CA SER A 458 -0.23 -21.24 -4.14
C SER A 458 -1.14 -20.66 -3.05
N GLY A 459 -2.14 -21.40 -2.57
CA GLY A 459 -3.21 -20.85 -1.72
C GLY A 459 -4.03 -19.75 -2.39
N GLY A 460 -3.89 -19.58 -3.68
CA GLY A 460 -4.54 -18.56 -4.51
C GLY A 460 -5.14 -19.14 -5.78
N TRP A 461 -4.91 -18.45 -6.89
CA TRP A 461 -5.44 -18.82 -8.21
C TRP A 461 -4.43 -19.54 -9.11
N GLY A 462 -3.15 -19.45 -8.79
CA GLY A 462 -2.09 -20.12 -9.50
C GLY A 462 -2.22 -21.64 -9.43
N LYS A 463 -2.07 -22.29 -10.59
CA LYS A 463 -2.10 -23.75 -10.71
C LYS A 463 -0.72 -24.34 -10.44
N GLY A 464 -0.69 -25.58 -9.93
CA GLY A 464 0.55 -26.30 -9.65
C GLY A 464 0.83 -26.40 -8.13
N GLY A 465 2.07 -26.75 -7.79
CA GLY A 465 2.48 -27.17 -6.47
C GLY A 465 2.49 -28.70 -6.36
N ASP A 466 3.18 -29.21 -5.35
CA ASP A 466 3.29 -30.66 -5.10
C ASP A 466 2.30 -31.07 -4.01
N GLN A 467 1.18 -31.64 -4.42
CA GLN A 467 0.12 -32.07 -3.49
C GLN A 467 0.55 -33.22 -2.56
N SER A 468 1.68 -33.88 -2.85
CA SER A 468 2.24 -34.90 -1.97
C SER A 468 2.96 -34.31 -0.74
N GLN A 469 3.32 -33.01 -0.81
CA GLN A 469 4.00 -32.27 0.25
C GLN A 469 3.01 -31.32 0.95
N PRO A 470 2.88 -31.36 2.29
CA PRO A 470 1.93 -30.49 2.98
C PRO A 470 2.34 -29.02 3.00
N VAL A 471 3.60 -28.73 2.72
CA VAL A 471 4.20 -27.38 2.76
C VAL A 471 5.27 -27.24 1.68
N GLN A 472 5.72 -26.01 1.45
CA GLN A 472 6.78 -25.71 0.50
C GLN A 472 7.92 -24.96 1.20
N LEU A 473 9.15 -25.26 0.80
CA LEU A 473 10.36 -24.58 1.24
C LEU A 473 11.25 -24.28 0.03
N TYR A 474 11.63 -23.02 -0.12
CA TYR A 474 12.48 -22.57 -1.23
C TYR A 474 13.69 -21.78 -0.73
N GLN A 475 14.81 -21.89 -1.46
CA GLN A 475 15.97 -21.02 -1.33
C GLN A 475 15.99 -20.06 -2.51
N LEU A 476 15.50 -18.83 -2.31
CA LEU A 476 15.24 -17.89 -3.41
C LEU A 476 16.50 -17.31 -4.05
N ALA A 477 17.67 -17.39 -3.39
CA ALA A 477 18.92 -16.96 -3.99
C ALA A 477 19.29 -17.86 -5.18
N ASP A 478 18.99 -19.16 -5.08
CA ASP A 478 19.33 -20.17 -6.10
C ASP A 478 18.12 -20.53 -6.98
N ASP A 479 16.90 -20.34 -6.46
CA ASP A 479 15.63 -20.69 -7.10
C ASP A 479 14.60 -19.54 -6.98
N PRO A 480 14.83 -18.42 -7.65
CA PRO A 480 13.90 -17.29 -7.62
C PRO A 480 12.53 -17.61 -8.23
N GLY A 481 12.45 -18.63 -9.08
CA GLY A 481 11.22 -19.12 -9.71
C GLY A 481 10.41 -20.10 -8.85
N GLU A 482 10.83 -20.41 -7.61
CA GLU A 482 10.13 -21.32 -6.70
C GLU A 482 9.78 -22.68 -7.38
N THR A 483 10.75 -23.26 -8.08
CA THR A 483 10.57 -24.47 -8.89
C THR A 483 10.90 -25.75 -8.14
N LYS A 484 11.84 -25.69 -7.17
CA LYS A 484 12.36 -26.84 -6.43
C LYS A 484 11.93 -26.78 -4.95
N ASN A 485 10.87 -27.51 -4.62
CA ASN A 485 10.45 -27.63 -3.22
C ASN A 485 11.44 -28.47 -2.41
N LEU A 486 12.09 -27.86 -1.43
CA LEU A 486 13.09 -28.48 -0.57
C LEU A 486 12.50 -29.05 0.74
N ALA A 487 11.18 -29.01 0.95
CA ALA A 487 10.55 -29.33 2.22
C ALA A 487 10.85 -30.75 2.71
N SER A 488 10.82 -31.76 1.83
CA SER A 488 11.15 -33.14 2.19
C SER A 488 12.66 -33.40 2.39
N ALA A 489 13.50 -32.62 1.68
CA ALA A 489 14.97 -32.74 1.82
C ALA A 489 15.52 -32.01 3.05
N MET A 490 14.78 -31.03 3.59
CA MET A 490 15.23 -30.16 4.68
C MET A 490 14.17 -30.03 5.80
N PRO A 491 13.77 -31.15 6.45
CA PRO A 491 12.69 -31.12 7.47
C PRO A 491 13.03 -30.27 8.68
N GLU A 492 14.31 -30.16 9.06
CA GLU A 492 14.75 -29.31 10.16
C GLU A 492 14.54 -27.84 9.85
N LYS A 493 14.86 -27.39 8.61
CA LYS A 493 14.60 -25.99 8.20
C LYS A 493 13.09 -25.69 8.13
N VAL A 494 12.28 -26.65 7.71
CA VAL A 494 10.82 -26.53 7.78
C VAL A 494 10.34 -26.32 9.21
N ALA A 495 10.87 -27.11 10.17
CA ALA A 495 10.52 -26.99 11.59
C ALA A 495 10.94 -25.63 12.17
N GLU A 496 12.12 -25.13 11.83
CA GLU A 496 12.62 -23.81 12.20
C GLU A 496 11.69 -22.70 11.69
N MET A 497 11.38 -22.69 10.39
CA MET A 497 10.52 -21.69 9.77
C MET A 497 9.09 -21.73 10.34
N LYS A 498 8.55 -22.92 10.60
CA LYS A 498 7.26 -23.08 11.25
C LYS A 498 7.27 -22.51 12.68
N THR A 499 8.32 -22.76 13.45
CA THR A 499 8.50 -22.23 14.81
C THR A 499 8.58 -20.70 14.78
N LEU A 500 9.32 -20.12 13.82
CA LEU A 500 9.39 -18.69 13.64
C LEU A 500 8.00 -18.09 13.35
N LEU A 501 7.23 -18.67 12.44
CA LEU A 501 5.87 -18.23 12.13
C LEU A 501 4.97 -18.27 13.37
N GLU A 502 4.99 -19.37 14.15
CA GLU A 502 4.23 -19.50 15.40
C GLU A 502 4.62 -18.43 16.43
N ASN A 503 5.90 -18.12 16.54
CA ASN A 503 6.37 -17.06 17.42
C ASN A 503 5.83 -15.70 17.00
N LEU A 504 5.88 -15.34 15.71
CA LEU A 504 5.33 -14.09 15.18
C LEU A 504 3.82 -13.97 15.43
N ILE A 505 3.08 -15.08 15.31
CA ILE A 505 1.65 -15.13 15.59
C ILE A 505 1.40 -14.94 17.10
N THR A 506 2.13 -15.68 17.93
CA THR A 506 1.93 -15.69 19.39
C THR A 506 2.35 -14.39 20.05
N GLN A 507 3.42 -13.77 19.56
CA GLN A 507 3.87 -12.47 20.05
C GLN A 507 2.94 -11.32 19.63
N GLY A 508 2.08 -11.51 18.61
CA GLY A 508 1.18 -10.47 18.11
C GLY A 508 1.90 -9.31 17.43
N ARG A 509 3.20 -9.45 17.18
CA ARG A 509 4.07 -8.47 16.52
C ARG A 509 5.30 -9.13 15.91
N SER A 510 5.92 -8.46 14.92
CA SER A 510 7.21 -8.85 14.33
C SER A 510 8.38 -8.02 14.85
N THR A 511 8.09 -6.84 15.39
CA THR A 511 9.10 -5.92 15.93
C THR A 511 9.44 -6.25 17.40
N PRO A 512 10.61 -5.87 17.90
CA PRO A 512 10.92 -5.93 19.33
C PRO A 512 9.92 -5.12 20.17
N GLY A 513 9.61 -5.59 21.39
CA GLY A 513 8.75 -4.91 22.35
C GLY A 513 7.78 -5.85 23.08
N ALA A 514 6.86 -5.30 23.86
CA ALA A 514 5.89 -6.08 24.62
C ALA A 514 4.93 -6.84 23.70
N ARG A 515 4.56 -8.06 24.10
CA ARG A 515 3.59 -8.90 23.40
C ARG A 515 2.29 -8.15 23.13
N GLN A 516 1.77 -8.27 21.91
CA GLN A 516 0.52 -7.65 21.48
C GLN A 516 -0.59 -8.68 21.24
N LYS A 517 -1.82 -8.21 21.18
CA LYS A 517 -3.00 -9.04 20.92
C LYS A 517 -3.28 -9.07 19.41
N ASN A 518 -3.56 -10.26 18.85
CA ASN A 518 -4.31 -10.36 17.60
C ASN A 518 -5.79 -10.09 17.88
N ASP A 519 -6.51 -9.43 16.98
CA ASP A 519 -7.93 -9.07 17.20
C ASP A 519 -8.83 -10.31 17.30
N VAL A 520 -8.44 -11.37 16.61
CA VAL A 520 -9.11 -12.67 16.61
C VAL A 520 -8.08 -13.81 16.67
N PRO A 521 -8.47 -15.03 17.06
CA PRO A 521 -7.59 -16.20 16.94
C PRO A 521 -7.10 -16.38 15.52
N VAL A 522 -5.78 -16.39 15.32
CA VAL A 522 -5.18 -16.53 13.99
C VAL A 522 -5.31 -17.98 13.51
N THR A 523 -5.81 -18.16 12.29
CA THR A 523 -5.90 -19.47 11.62
C THR A 523 -4.51 -20.07 11.43
N ARG A 524 -4.35 -21.35 11.76
CA ARG A 524 -3.11 -22.11 11.59
C ARG A 524 -3.15 -22.90 10.28
N TYR A 525 -2.00 -22.93 9.61
CA TYR A 525 -1.79 -23.64 8.36
C TYR A 525 -0.59 -24.60 8.51
N PRO A 526 -0.55 -25.73 7.75
CA PRO A 526 -1.63 -26.21 6.89
C PRO A 526 -2.90 -26.51 7.72
N ALA A 527 -4.04 -26.22 7.14
CA ALA A 527 -5.31 -26.52 7.79
C ALA A 527 -5.42 -28.03 8.03
N THR A 528 -5.75 -28.41 9.24
CA THR A 528 -6.05 -29.83 9.55
C THR A 528 -7.19 -30.28 8.63
N PRO A 529 -7.02 -31.40 7.88
CA PRO A 529 -8.11 -31.90 7.05
C PRO A 529 -9.36 -32.09 7.91
N ARG A 530 -10.46 -31.45 7.52
CA ARG A 530 -11.75 -31.74 8.16
C ARG A 530 -12.02 -33.23 7.96
N SER A 531 -12.12 -34.00 9.03
CA SER A 531 -12.59 -35.38 8.95
C SER A 531 -13.93 -35.34 8.21
N LYS A 532 -14.01 -35.99 7.04
CA LYS A 532 -15.30 -36.18 6.38
C LYS A 532 -16.14 -36.91 7.41
N LYS A 533 -17.15 -36.24 8.01
CA LYS A 533 -18.21 -36.93 8.71
C LYS A 533 -18.82 -37.90 7.71
N LYS A 534 -18.62 -39.21 7.96
CA LYS A 534 -19.29 -40.28 7.23
C LYS A 534 -20.79 -40.18 7.40
#